data_91824d13fd58d4c194533c366ee060a6
#
_entry.id   91824d13fd58d4c194533c366ee060a6
#
_cell.length_a   1.000
_cell.length_b   1.000
_cell.length_c   1.000
_cell.angle_alpha   90.00
_cell.angle_beta   90.00
_cell.angle_gamma   90.00
#
_symmetry.space_group_name_H-M   'P 1'
#
loop_
_entity.id
_entity.type
_entity.pdbx_description
1 polymer ?
#
loop_
_entity_poly.entity_id
_entity_poly.type
_entity_poly.pdbx_seq_one_letter_code
_entity_poly.pdbx_strand_id
1 'polypeptide(L)'
;MVEFSEPDLGSRQKLIKQLIRHGWQPTIFNEKSGTPKLTVQGKPVDSLFEIDAPIGKQIARWYILNHRRSQITGWIDTIRPDGRLTAGANSCGTNTYRFRHKGVVNVPKADPKVIFGYQMRDLFIARPSYKLLGYDAASLEARCMAHYTHKFDGGEFADLVLHGDLHAKNARIFFEEQTEGLDVDSPEFKSYRSRGKNGTYCLMYGGQPRKLAATLG
;
A
#
# COMPACT_ATOMS: atom_id res chain seq x y z
N MET A 1 -15.13 35.08 -27.81
CA MET A 1 -13.83 34.97 -27.16
C MET A 1 -13.89 33.76 -26.22
N VAL A 2 -13.04 32.77 -26.41
CA VAL A 2 -12.91 31.64 -25.47
C VAL A 2 -11.91 32.08 -24.40
N GLU A 3 -12.39 32.32 -23.19
CA GLU A 3 -11.55 32.68 -22.06
C GLU A 3 -10.80 31.45 -21.63
N PHE A 4 -9.50 31.43 -21.86
CA PHE A 4 -8.61 30.39 -21.35
C PHE A 4 -8.30 30.69 -19.88
N SER A 5 -8.98 30.04 -18.96
CA SER A 5 -8.60 30.05 -17.56
C SER A 5 -7.58 28.94 -17.27
N GLU A 6 -6.58 29.20 -16.43
CA GLU A 6 -5.68 28.17 -15.94
C GLU A 6 -6.47 27.03 -15.30
N PRO A 7 -6.08 25.76 -15.52
CA PRO A 7 -6.77 24.63 -14.94
C PRO A 7 -6.66 24.66 -13.41
N ASP A 8 -7.80 24.82 -12.74
CA ASP A 8 -7.88 24.76 -11.28
C ASP A 8 -7.73 23.31 -10.80
N LEU A 9 -6.47 22.88 -10.63
CA LEU A 9 -6.13 21.55 -10.11
C LEU A 9 -6.56 21.36 -8.65
N GLY A 10 -6.91 22.42 -7.93
CA GLY A 10 -7.47 22.36 -6.58
C GLY A 10 -8.91 21.93 -6.54
N SER A 11 -9.68 22.18 -7.60
CA SER A 11 -11.07 21.77 -7.70
C SER A 11 -11.23 20.35 -8.23
N ARG A 12 -11.43 19.41 -7.31
CA ARG A 12 -11.61 17.99 -7.64
C ARG A 12 -12.73 17.74 -8.66
N GLN A 13 -13.83 18.46 -8.55
CA GLN A 13 -14.97 18.31 -9.46
C GLN A 13 -14.66 18.79 -10.89
N LYS A 14 -13.98 19.92 -11.02
CA LYS A 14 -13.53 20.44 -12.32
C LYS A 14 -12.55 19.49 -12.96
N LEU A 15 -11.60 18.98 -12.16
CA LEU A 15 -10.60 18.03 -12.62
C LEU A 15 -11.22 16.73 -13.12
N ILE A 16 -12.17 16.15 -12.39
CA ILE A 16 -12.91 14.95 -12.81
C ILE A 16 -13.62 15.18 -14.15
N LYS A 17 -14.31 16.31 -14.30
CA LYS A 17 -14.99 16.64 -15.55
C LYS A 17 -14.03 16.74 -16.75
N GLN A 18 -12.86 17.32 -16.54
CA GLN A 18 -11.83 17.41 -17.58
C GLN A 18 -11.26 16.03 -17.93
N LEU A 19 -10.94 15.22 -16.93
CA LEU A 19 -10.43 13.86 -17.16
C LEU A 19 -11.42 13.00 -17.96
N ILE A 20 -12.71 13.05 -17.64
CA ILE A 20 -13.76 12.35 -18.39
C ILE A 20 -13.83 12.84 -19.84
N ARG A 21 -13.71 14.16 -20.09
CA ARG A 21 -13.63 14.72 -21.45
C ARG A 21 -12.41 14.21 -22.23
N HIS A 22 -11.33 13.87 -21.55
CA HIS A 22 -10.12 13.29 -22.13
C HIS A 22 -10.12 11.75 -22.14
N GLY A 23 -11.28 11.11 -21.97
CA GLY A 23 -11.45 9.66 -22.10
C GLY A 23 -11.25 8.87 -20.82
N TRP A 24 -11.13 9.52 -19.66
CA TRP A 24 -11.03 8.78 -18.40
C TRP A 24 -12.33 8.06 -18.07
N GLN A 25 -12.20 6.75 -17.83
CA GLN A 25 -13.28 5.90 -17.35
C GLN A 25 -13.06 5.58 -15.88
N PRO A 26 -13.79 6.23 -14.96
CA PRO A 26 -13.62 5.99 -13.53
C PRO A 26 -14.06 4.57 -13.18
N THR A 27 -13.22 3.86 -12.44
CA THR A 27 -13.49 2.50 -11.94
C THR A 27 -13.88 2.46 -10.46
N ILE A 28 -13.52 3.50 -9.69
CA ILE A 28 -13.74 3.56 -8.24
C ILE A 28 -14.54 4.81 -7.88
N PHE A 29 -15.61 4.62 -7.12
CA PHE A 29 -16.54 5.68 -6.72
C PHE A 29 -16.62 5.80 -5.21
N ASN A 30 -17.05 6.97 -4.75
CA ASN A 30 -17.39 7.18 -3.34
C ASN A 30 -18.77 6.56 -3.07
N GLU A 31 -18.85 5.66 -2.09
CA GLU A 31 -20.06 4.93 -1.76
C GLU A 31 -21.25 5.84 -1.37
N LYS A 32 -20.97 6.99 -0.74
CA LYS A 32 -22.01 7.91 -0.27
C LYS A 32 -22.47 8.92 -1.32
N SER A 33 -21.54 9.42 -2.13
CA SER A 33 -21.83 10.53 -3.06
C SER A 33 -21.88 10.11 -4.54
N GLY A 34 -21.49 8.85 -4.86
CA GLY A 34 -21.37 8.38 -6.23
C GLY A 34 -20.30 9.11 -7.07
N THR A 35 -19.50 9.99 -6.45
CA THR A 35 -18.47 10.73 -7.19
C THR A 35 -17.24 9.87 -7.45
N PRO A 36 -16.63 9.95 -8.65
CA PRO A 36 -15.39 9.25 -8.95
C PRO A 36 -14.25 9.58 -7.97
N LYS A 37 -13.48 8.57 -7.59
CA LYS A 37 -12.27 8.76 -6.78
C LYS A 37 -11.06 8.90 -7.69
N LEU A 38 -10.24 9.92 -7.46
CA LEU A 38 -8.95 10.10 -8.12
C LEU A 38 -7.81 9.43 -7.34
N THR A 39 -8.04 9.19 -6.06
CA THR A 39 -7.05 8.55 -5.17
C THR A 39 -7.73 7.59 -4.22
N VAL A 40 -7.05 6.49 -3.90
CA VAL A 40 -7.42 5.52 -2.86
C VAL A 40 -6.23 5.35 -1.92
N GLN A 41 -6.45 5.52 -0.63
CA GLN A 41 -5.38 5.46 0.39
C GLN A 41 -4.16 6.34 0.06
N GLY A 42 -4.41 7.53 -0.51
CA GLY A 42 -3.36 8.48 -0.88
C GLY A 42 -2.60 8.15 -2.17
N LYS A 43 -2.97 7.08 -2.88
CA LYS A 43 -2.40 6.73 -4.19
C LYS A 43 -3.39 7.07 -5.30
N PRO A 44 -2.92 7.54 -6.46
CA PRO A 44 -3.76 7.67 -7.66
C PRO A 44 -4.41 6.33 -8.02
N VAL A 45 -5.62 6.37 -8.56
CA VAL A 45 -6.29 5.17 -9.09
C VAL A 45 -5.63 4.74 -10.41
N ASP A 46 -5.54 3.43 -10.63
CA ASP A 46 -4.84 2.86 -11.79
C ASP A 46 -5.45 3.32 -13.12
N SER A 47 -6.77 3.48 -13.19
CA SER A 47 -7.47 3.97 -14.38
C SER A 47 -7.00 5.35 -14.88
N LEU A 48 -6.33 6.16 -14.06
CA LEU A 48 -5.69 7.41 -14.51
C LEU A 48 -4.49 7.17 -15.43
N PHE A 49 -3.84 6.01 -15.33
CA PHE A 49 -2.70 5.65 -16.17
C PHE A 49 -3.12 5.01 -17.48
N GLU A 50 -4.38 4.62 -17.61
CA GLU A 50 -4.97 3.98 -18.80
C GLU A 50 -5.46 5.00 -19.83
N ILE A 51 -5.49 6.29 -19.48
CA ILE A 51 -5.86 7.35 -20.41
C ILE A 51 -4.76 7.52 -21.44
N ASP A 52 -5.10 7.48 -22.74
CA ASP A 52 -4.13 7.71 -23.84
C ASP A 52 -3.52 9.11 -23.80
N ALA A 53 -4.26 10.08 -23.34
CA ALA A 53 -3.78 11.45 -23.20
C ALA A 53 -2.74 11.57 -22.05
N PRO A 54 -1.65 12.34 -22.24
CA PRO A 54 -0.60 12.54 -21.22
C PRO A 54 -1.12 13.09 -19.90
N ILE A 55 -2.27 13.76 -19.92
CA ILE A 55 -2.87 14.44 -18.77
C ILE A 55 -3.16 13.49 -17.60
N GLY A 56 -3.57 12.25 -17.85
CA GLY A 56 -3.85 11.26 -16.80
C GLY A 56 -2.61 10.96 -15.99
N LYS A 57 -1.50 10.64 -16.66
CA LYS A 57 -0.20 10.37 -16.03
C LYS A 57 0.35 11.59 -15.30
N GLN A 58 0.19 12.79 -15.86
CA GLN A 58 0.64 14.03 -15.23
C GLN A 58 -0.15 14.32 -13.94
N ILE A 59 -1.46 14.14 -13.95
CA ILE A 59 -2.31 14.31 -12.77
C ILE A 59 -1.97 13.25 -11.70
N ALA A 60 -1.81 11.99 -12.07
CA ALA A 60 -1.39 10.95 -11.15
C ALA A 60 -0.05 11.30 -10.49
N ARG A 61 0.94 11.75 -11.28
CA ARG A 61 2.22 12.20 -10.79
C ARG A 61 2.09 13.41 -9.87
N TRP A 62 1.26 14.40 -10.22
CA TRP A 62 1.00 15.57 -9.39
C TRP A 62 0.45 15.19 -8.01
N TYR A 63 -0.50 14.23 -7.93
CA TYR A 63 -1.01 13.75 -6.64
C TYR A 63 0.09 13.13 -5.79
N ILE A 64 0.96 12.32 -6.39
CA ILE A 64 2.10 11.73 -5.67
C ILE A 64 3.02 12.82 -5.14
N LEU A 65 3.41 13.78 -5.98
CA LEU A 65 4.32 14.87 -5.61
C LEU A 65 3.71 15.77 -4.53
N ASN A 66 2.44 16.12 -4.68
CA ASN A 66 1.75 16.94 -3.69
C ASN A 66 1.65 16.23 -2.32
N HIS A 67 1.40 14.92 -2.32
CA HIS A 67 1.43 14.12 -1.11
C HIS A 67 2.85 14.09 -0.48
N ARG A 68 3.92 13.93 -1.28
CA ARG A 68 5.30 14.00 -0.79
C ARG A 68 5.63 15.37 -0.19
N ARG A 69 5.27 16.44 -0.89
CA ARG A 69 5.42 17.81 -0.38
C ARG A 69 4.72 17.98 0.97
N SER A 70 3.48 17.57 1.08
CA SER A 70 2.72 17.69 2.34
C SER A 70 3.34 16.89 3.49
N GLN A 71 3.90 15.70 3.21
CA GLN A 71 4.61 14.93 4.22
C GLN A 71 5.87 15.67 4.70
N ILE A 72 6.69 16.17 3.78
CA ILE A 72 7.93 16.90 4.11
C ILE A 72 7.61 18.17 4.88
N THR A 73 6.63 18.97 4.42
CA THR A 73 6.21 20.19 5.13
C THR A 73 5.77 19.84 6.56
N GLY A 74 4.93 18.82 6.73
CA GLY A 74 4.51 18.39 8.07
C GLY A 74 5.65 17.90 8.95
N TRP A 75 6.72 17.34 8.39
CA TRP A 75 7.92 16.99 9.17
C TRP A 75 8.72 18.22 9.54
N ILE A 76 8.91 19.17 8.61
CA ILE A 76 9.60 20.44 8.87
C ILE A 76 8.93 21.19 10.02
N ASP A 77 7.61 21.27 10.01
CA ASP A 77 6.82 21.97 11.04
C ASP A 77 6.94 21.31 12.43
N THR A 78 7.42 20.07 12.50
CA THR A 78 7.60 19.31 13.75
C THR A 78 9.07 19.13 14.16
N ILE A 79 10.01 19.76 13.43
CA ILE A 79 11.43 19.75 13.81
C ILE A 79 11.59 20.50 15.14
N ARG A 80 12.26 19.85 16.07
CA ARG A 80 12.60 20.42 17.38
C ARG A 80 13.76 21.40 17.27
N PRO A 81 13.97 22.28 18.26
CA PRO A 81 15.12 23.20 18.28
C PRO A 81 16.49 22.50 18.18
N ASP A 82 16.58 21.24 18.61
CA ASP A 82 17.78 20.41 18.49
C ASP A 82 17.95 19.74 17.10
N GLY A 83 17.15 20.13 16.11
CA GLY A 83 17.20 19.63 14.74
C GLY A 83 16.61 18.23 14.54
N ARG A 84 15.90 17.67 15.54
CA ARG A 84 15.36 16.32 15.50
C ARG A 84 13.87 16.30 15.24
N LEU A 85 13.45 15.23 14.57
CA LEU A 85 12.04 14.87 14.45
C LEU A 85 11.60 13.97 15.61
N THR A 86 10.40 14.23 16.11
CA THR A 86 9.77 13.37 17.10
C THR A 86 8.79 12.44 16.41
N ALA A 87 9.02 11.12 16.51
CA ALA A 87 8.05 10.11 16.14
C ALA A 87 7.37 9.59 17.41
N GLY A 88 6.06 9.62 17.44
CA GLY A 88 5.24 9.10 18.54
C GLY A 88 4.49 7.84 18.13
N ALA A 89 4.20 6.99 19.11
CA ALA A 89 3.30 5.87 18.93
C ALA A 89 2.37 5.77 20.14
N ASN A 90 1.07 5.74 19.88
CA ASN A 90 0.07 5.51 20.89
C ASN A 90 -0.27 4.02 20.93
N SER A 91 0.05 3.35 22.01
CA SER A 91 -0.31 1.94 22.21
C SER A 91 -1.83 1.81 22.29
N CYS A 92 -2.38 0.73 21.73
CA CYS A 92 -3.83 0.52 21.69
C CYS A 92 -4.61 1.66 21.04
N GLY A 93 -3.98 2.40 20.12
CA GLY A 93 -4.57 3.57 19.45
C GLY A 93 -5.58 3.26 18.34
N THR A 94 -5.85 1.99 18.06
CA THR A 94 -6.84 1.51 17.06
C THR A 94 -7.83 0.56 17.71
N ASN A 95 -8.97 0.33 17.05
CA ASN A 95 -9.98 -0.63 17.51
C ASN A 95 -9.46 -2.09 17.58
N THR A 96 -8.34 -2.37 16.92
CA THR A 96 -7.67 -3.68 16.92
C THR A 96 -6.46 -3.71 17.86
N TYR A 97 -6.34 -2.77 18.76
CA TYR A 97 -5.24 -2.63 19.75
C TYR A 97 -3.85 -2.49 19.12
N ARG A 98 -3.77 -2.09 17.86
CA ARG A 98 -2.49 -1.78 17.20
C ARG A 98 -2.00 -0.38 17.59
N PHE A 99 -0.68 -0.17 17.52
CA PHE A 99 -0.08 1.15 17.69
C PHE A 99 -0.60 2.12 16.62
N ARG A 100 -0.97 3.33 17.05
CA ARG A 100 -1.26 4.44 16.16
C ARG A 100 -0.06 5.38 16.14
N HIS A 101 0.63 5.41 15.03
CA HIS A 101 1.79 6.27 14.85
C HIS A 101 1.41 7.73 14.67
N LYS A 102 2.28 8.63 15.14
CA LYS A 102 2.16 10.09 15.02
C LYS A 102 3.49 10.69 14.58
N GLY A 103 3.43 11.77 13.80
CA GLY A 103 4.61 12.46 13.28
C GLY A 103 5.16 11.78 12.04
N VAL A 104 6.14 10.92 12.17
CA VAL A 104 6.75 10.19 11.05
C VAL A 104 5.95 8.93 10.74
N VAL A 105 5.08 9.00 9.74
CA VAL A 105 4.21 7.88 9.32
C VAL A 105 4.20 7.72 7.81
N ASN A 106 3.98 6.49 7.34
CA ASN A 106 3.80 6.17 5.92
C ASN A 106 4.93 6.71 5.01
N VAL A 107 6.16 6.65 5.51
CA VAL A 107 7.34 6.99 4.69
C VAL A 107 7.37 6.04 3.50
N PRO A 108 7.52 6.54 2.26
CA PRO A 108 7.53 5.70 1.07
C PRO A 108 8.56 4.57 1.14
N LYS A 109 8.25 3.46 0.48
CA LYS A 109 9.21 2.36 0.34
C LYS A 109 10.43 2.84 -0.45
N ALA A 110 11.62 2.43 -0.04
CA ALA A 110 12.85 2.59 -0.82
C ALA A 110 12.81 1.59 -2.00
N ASP A 111 12.27 2.03 -3.12
CA ASP A 111 12.05 1.23 -4.31
C ASP A 111 12.22 2.13 -5.54
N PRO A 112 12.96 1.72 -6.60
CA PRO A 112 13.15 2.53 -7.81
C PRO A 112 11.85 2.93 -8.51
N LYS A 113 10.79 2.12 -8.37
CA LYS A 113 9.47 2.39 -8.95
C LYS A 113 8.66 3.40 -8.15
N VAL A 114 9.11 3.75 -6.95
CA VAL A 114 8.41 4.69 -6.06
C VAL A 114 9.02 6.07 -6.20
N ILE A 115 8.24 7.03 -6.69
CA ILE A 115 8.68 8.42 -6.86
C ILE A 115 9.17 8.97 -5.51
N PHE A 116 10.45 9.36 -5.47
CA PHE A 116 11.17 9.84 -4.29
C PHE A 116 11.22 8.84 -3.11
N GLY A 117 11.08 7.52 -3.37
CA GLY A 117 11.09 6.51 -2.31
C GLY A 117 12.39 6.50 -1.51
N TYR A 118 13.53 6.48 -2.17
CA TYR A 118 14.86 6.55 -1.52
C TYR A 118 15.07 7.90 -0.85
N GLN A 119 14.89 9.00 -1.58
CA GLN A 119 15.16 10.35 -1.09
C GLN A 119 14.34 10.69 0.17
N MET A 120 13.08 10.24 0.24
CA MET A 120 12.25 10.45 1.42
C MET A 120 12.76 9.70 2.66
N ARG A 121 13.43 8.56 2.47
CA ARG A 121 14.05 7.81 3.58
C ARG A 121 15.40 8.37 3.97
N ASP A 122 16.17 8.88 3.02
CA ASP A 122 17.48 9.48 3.24
C ASP A 122 17.39 10.79 4.05
N LEU A 123 16.19 11.38 4.17
CA LEU A 123 15.94 12.50 5.08
C LEU A 123 16.09 12.12 6.57
N PHE A 124 15.99 10.83 6.90
CA PHE A 124 16.11 10.35 8.28
C PHE A 124 17.51 9.78 8.51
N ILE A 125 18.32 10.53 9.21
CA ILE A 125 19.70 10.16 9.53
C ILE A 125 19.88 9.89 11.02
N ALA A 126 20.78 8.99 11.35
CA ALA A 126 21.24 8.84 12.73
C ALA A 126 22.13 10.03 13.12
N ARG A 127 22.11 10.42 14.39
CA ARG A 127 23.08 11.38 14.93
C ARG A 127 24.52 10.79 14.86
N PRO A 128 25.56 11.63 14.90
CA PRO A 128 26.93 11.16 14.93
C PRO A 128 27.13 10.07 16.00
N SER A 129 27.91 9.04 15.68
CA SER A 129 28.18 7.87 16.52
C SER A 129 26.99 6.94 16.80
N TYR A 130 25.81 7.17 16.18
CA TYR A 130 24.65 6.28 16.28
C TYR A 130 24.31 5.66 14.93
N LYS A 131 23.53 4.58 14.95
CA LYS A 131 23.00 3.90 13.77
C LYS A 131 21.48 3.82 13.87
N LEU A 132 20.79 3.84 12.72
CA LEU A 132 19.39 3.45 12.64
C LEU A 132 19.32 1.92 12.56
N LEU A 133 18.58 1.33 13.48
CA LEU A 133 18.30 -0.10 13.47
C LEU A 133 16.85 -0.31 13.03
N GLY A 134 16.66 -1.06 11.94
CA GLY A 134 15.35 -1.54 11.49
C GLY A 134 15.12 -2.96 11.99
N TYR A 135 13.97 -3.20 12.61
CA TYR A 135 13.55 -4.53 13.06
C TYR A 135 12.11 -4.78 12.61
N ASP A 136 11.88 -5.94 12.01
CA ASP A 136 10.56 -6.40 11.60
C ASP A 136 10.41 -7.89 11.87
N ALA A 137 9.29 -8.30 12.46
CA ALA A 137 9.03 -9.68 12.77
C ALA A 137 8.45 -10.39 11.53
N ALA A 138 9.19 -11.34 10.99
CA ALA A 138 8.77 -12.10 9.83
C ALA A 138 7.48 -12.89 10.12
N SER A 139 6.44 -12.68 9.30
CA SER A 139 5.17 -13.42 9.35
C SER A 139 4.52 -13.48 10.74
N LEU A 140 4.59 -12.39 11.52
CA LEU A 140 4.16 -12.35 12.91
C LEU A 140 2.75 -12.90 13.11
N GLU A 141 1.78 -12.44 12.33
CA GLU A 141 0.37 -12.88 12.41
C GLU A 141 0.24 -14.39 12.14
N ALA A 142 0.94 -14.89 11.12
CA ALA A 142 0.91 -16.32 10.80
C ALA A 142 1.55 -17.16 11.92
N ARG A 143 2.60 -16.68 12.56
CA ARG A 143 3.22 -17.32 13.73
C ARG A 143 2.28 -17.35 14.93
N CYS A 144 1.57 -16.26 15.20
CA CYS A 144 0.56 -16.22 16.25
C CYS A 144 -0.58 -17.20 15.95
N MET A 145 -1.07 -17.24 14.72
CA MET A 145 -2.08 -18.19 14.30
C MET A 145 -1.62 -19.64 14.47
N ALA A 146 -0.40 -19.95 14.04
CA ALA A 146 0.22 -21.25 14.17
C ALA A 146 0.28 -21.73 15.64
N HIS A 147 0.57 -20.83 16.57
CA HIS A 147 0.53 -21.13 18.00
C HIS A 147 -0.84 -21.60 18.45
N TYR A 148 -1.92 -20.93 18.02
CA TYR A 148 -3.28 -21.28 18.44
C TYR A 148 -3.85 -22.50 17.70
N THR A 149 -3.43 -22.75 16.46
CA THR A 149 -3.92 -23.90 15.65
C THR A 149 -3.17 -25.19 15.93
N HIS A 150 -1.97 -25.13 16.51
CA HIS A 150 -1.10 -26.28 16.74
C HIS A 150 -1.80 -27.50 17.37
N LYS A 151 -2.67 -27.27 18.33
CA LYS A 151 -3.44 -28.34 19.00
C LYS A 151 -4.49 -29.04 18.10
N PHE A 152 -4.83 -28.45 16.97
CA PHE A 152 -5.85 -28.98 16.05
C PHE A 152 -5.22 -29.68 14.83
N ASP A 153 -4.04 -29.21 14.38
CA ASP A 153 -3.36 -29.68 13.18
C ASP A 153 -2.05 -30.44 13.47
N GLY A 154 -1.75 -30.71 14.74
CA GLY A 154 -0.51 -31.37 15.14
C GLY A 154 0.75 -30.58 14.84
N GLY A 155 0.64 -29.28 14.49
CA GLY A 155 1.75 -28.40 14.19
C GLY A 155 2.11 -28.28 12.70
N GLU A 156 1.33 -28.86 11.79
CA GLU A 156 1.60 -28.80 10.35
C GLU A 156 1.68 -27.35 9.86
N PHE A 157 0.76 -26.49 10.29
CA PHE A 157 0.77 -25.08 9.91
C PHE A 157 1.97 -24.33 10.53
N ALA A 158 2.35 -24.69 11.76
CA ALA A 158 3.53 -24.10 12.40
C ALA A 158 4.82 -24.45 11.64
N ASP A 159 4.98 -25.70 11.24
CA ASP A 159 6.12 -26.15 10.44
C ASP A 159 6.20 -25.43 9.10
N LEU A 160 5.07 -25.31 8.41
CA LEU A 160 4.97 -24.55 7.15
C LEU A 160 5.35 -23.07 7.31
N VAL A 161 4.94 -22.42 8.40
CA VAL A 161 5.26 -21.01 8.67
C VAL A 161 6.73 -20.81 9.05
N LEU A 162 7.34 -21.79 9.73
CA LEU A 162 8.72 -21.69 10.23
C LEU A 162 9.76 -22.10 9.18
N HIS A 163 9.44 -23.12 8.39
CA HIS A 163 10.41 -23.79 7.52
C HIS A 163 10.02 -23.81 6.05
N GLY A 164 8.75 -23.49 5.73
CA GLY A 164 8.24 -23.47 4.38
C GLY A 164 7.94 -22.07 3.83
N ASP A 165 7.36 -22.03 2.63
CA ASP A 165 6.78 -20.82 2.04
C ASP A 165 5.25 -20.89 2.03
N LEU A 166 4.64 -20.41 3.13
CA LEU A 166 3.19 -20.34 3.28
C LEU A 166 2.51 -19.67 2.07
N HIS A 167 3.11 -18.59 1.56
CA HIS A 167 2.50 -17.81 0.50
C HIS A 167 2.59 -18.50 -0.86
N ALA A 168 3.66 -19.24 -1.11
CA ALA A 168 3.79 -20.08 -2.30
C ALA A 168 2.82 -21.27 -2.26
N LYS A 169 2.71 -21.96 -1.11
CA LYS A 169 1.73 -23.05 -0.93
C LYS A 169 0.30 -22.56 -1.17
N ASN A 170 -0.08 -21.44 -0.57
CA ASN A 170 -1.41 -20.87 -0.74
C ASN A 170 -1.66 -20.33 -2.14
N ALA A 171 -0.66 -19.80 -2.83
CA ALA A 171 -0.79 -19.40 -4.23
C ALA A 171 -1.15 -20.60 -5.12
N ARG A 172 -0.49 -21.75 -4.91
CA ARG A 172 -0.82 -22.99 -5.65
C ARG A 172 -2.22 -23.49 -5.33
N ILE A 173 -2.72 -23.31 -4.11
CA ILE A 173 -4.10 -23.69 -3.74
C ILE A 173 -5.13 -22.75 -4.37
N PHE A 174 -4.90 -21.43 -4.32
CA PHE A 174 -5.85 -20.45 -4.84
C PHE A 174 -5.85 -20.33 -6.37
N PHE A 175 -4.75 -20.70 -7.02
CA PHE A 175 -4.50 -20.56 -8.45
C PHE A 175 -3.89 -21.84 -9.02
N GLU A 176 -4.52 -22.99 -8.70
CA GLU A 176 -3.98 -24.30 -9.04
C GLU A 176 -3.66 -24.42 -10.53
N GLU A 177 -4.67 -24.21 -11.38
CA GLU A 177 -4.53 -24.28 -12.84
C GLU A 177 -3.50 -23.30 -13.41
N GLN A 178 -3.49 -22.05 -12.89
CA GLN A 178 -2.62 -20.97 -13.37
C GLN A 178 -1.16 -21.12 -12.90
N THR A 179 -0.94 -21.87 -11.84
CA THR A 179 0.41 -22.06 -11.27
C THR A 179 0.99 -23.43 -11.54
N GLU A 180 0.24 -24.30 -12.23
CA GLU A 180 0.72 -25.61 -12.62
C GLU A 180 1.97 -25.49 -13.53
N GLY A 181 3.02 -26.23 -13.21
CA GLY A 181 4.29 -26.19 -13.95
C GLY A 181 5.12 -24.91 -13.83
N LEU A 182 4.63 -23.86 -13.19
CA LEU A 182 5.42 -22.64 -13.02
C LEU A 182 6.56 -22.82 -12.00
N ASP A 183 7.73 -22.32 -12.38
CA ASP A 183 8.85 -22.18 -11.45
C ASP A 183 8.52 -21.12 -10.37
N VAL A 184 8.84 -21.43 -9.12
CA VAL A 184 8.61 -20.55 -7.95
C VAL A 184 9.38 -19.23 -8.05
N ASP A 185 10.50 -19.22 -8.78
CA ASP A 185 11.32 -18.03 -8.99
C ASP A 185 10.90 -17.20 -10.20
N SER A 186 9.99 -17.71 -11.04
CA SER A 186 9.50 -16.98 -12.20
C SER A 186 8.77 -15.69 -11.80
N PRO A 187 8.84 -14.62 -12.61
CA PRO A 187 8.09 -13.39 -12.37
C PRO A 187 6.58 -13.62 -12.32
N GLU A 188 6.10 -14.56 -13.11
CA GLU A 188 4.68 -14.93 -13.19
C GLU A 188 4.22 -15.56 -11.88
N PHE A 189 4.92 -16.59 -11.39
CA PHE A 189 4.60 -17.21 -10.11
C PHE A 189 4.68 -16.19 -8.94
N LYS A 190 5.67 -15.29 -8.95
CA LYS A 190 5.79 -14.22 -7.95
C LYS A 190 4.57 -13.30 -7.91
N SER A 191 3.90 -13.09 -9.04
CA SER A 191 2.63 -12.36 -9.09
C SER A 191 1.53 -13.13 -8.35
N TYR A 192 1.33 -14.42 -8.64
CA TYR A 192 0.37 -15.28 -7.95
C TYR A 192 0.70 -15.43 -6.46
N ARG A 193 1.96 -15.56 -6.12
CA ARG A 193 2.42 -15.61 -4.72
C ARG A 193 2.03 -14.33 -3.96
N SER A 194 2.13 -13.17 -4.58
CA SER A 194 1.70 -11.90 -3.98
C SER A 194 0.18 -11.85 -3.77
N ARG A 195 -0.60 -12.32 -4.73
CA ARG A 195 -2.07 -12.44 -4.63
C ARG A 195 -2.44 -13.48 -3.56
N GLY A 196 -1.79 -14.64 -3.56
CA GLY A 196 -1.95 -15.69 -2.55
C GLY A 196 -1.68 -15.20 -1.13
N LYS A 197 -0.63 -14.38 -0.95
CA LYS A 197 -0.37 -13.68 0.31
C LYS A 197 -1.57 -12.84 0.76
N ASN A 198 -2.12 -12.02 -0.13
CA ASN A 198 -3.26 -11.17 0.19
C ASN A 198 -4.50 -12.00 0.52
N GLY A 199 -4.76 -13.09 -0.21
CA GLY A 199 -5.84 -14.05 0.08
C GLY A 199 -5.68 -14.72 1.44
N THR A 200 -4.48 -15.15 1.77
CA THR A 200 -4.15 -15.74 3.08
C THR A 200 -4.52 -14.78 4.22
N TYR A 201 -4.05 -13.54 4.16
CA TYR A 201 -4.39 -12.56 5.18
C TYR A 201 -5.88 -12.18 5.18
N CYS A 202 -6.53 -12.16 4.02
CA CYS A 202 -7.97 -11.96 3.94
C CYS A 202 -8.71 -13.02 4.75
N LEU A 203 -8.36 -14.30 4.60
CA LEU A 203 -8.95 -15.41 5.37
C LEU A 203 -8.61 -15.31 6.87
N MET A 204 -7.35 -15.07 7.21
CA MET A 204 -6.90 -14.92 8.61
C MET A 204 -7.65 -13.82 9.37
N TYR A 205 -8.07 -12.77 8.68
CA TYR A 205 -8.87 -11.68 9.24
C TYR A 205 -10.39 -11.88 9.07
N GLY A 206 -10.85 -13.08 8.77
CA GLY A 206 -12.28 -13.41 8.65
C GLY A 206 -12.94 -12.87 7.40
N GLY A 207 -12.17 -12.69 6.34
CA GLY A 207 -12.70 -12.24 5.04
C GLY A 207 -13.70 -13.24 4.48
N GLN A 208 -14.90 -12.74 4.14
CA GLN A 208 -15.96 -13.52 3.53
C GLN A 208 -15.66 -13.84 2.05
N PRO A 209 -16.31 -14.85 1.43
CA PRO A 209 -16.03 -15.31 0.07
C PRO A 209 -15.99 -14.17 -0.97
N ARG A 210 -16.94 -13.24 -0.92
CA ARG A 210 -16.99 -12.08 -1.83
C ARG A 210 -15.74 -11.19 -1.71
N LYS A 211 -15.26 -10.98 -0.47
CA LYS A 211 -14.05 -10.20 -0.23
C LYS A 211 -12.79 -10.94 -0.67
N LEU A 212 -12.76 -12.24 -0.44
CA LEU A 212 -11.67 -13.10 -0.87
C LEU A 212 -11.56 -13.10 -2.40
N ALA A 213 -12.65 -13.31 -3.12
CA ALA A 213 -12.68 -13.25 -4.58
C ALA A 213 -12.16 -11.90 -5.11
N ALA A 214 -12.65 -10.77 -4.55
CA ALA A 214 -12.16 -9.43 -4.91
C ALA A 214 -10.69 -9.18 -4.55
N THR A 215 -10.12 -9.94 -3.61
CA THR A 215 -8.70 -9.82 -3.20
C THR A 215 -7.80 -10.66 -4.08
N LEU A 216 -8.32 -11.79 -4.56
CA LEU A 216 -7.60 -12.70 -5.45
C LEU A 216 -7.64 -12.25 -6.92
N GLY A 217 -8.64 -11.45 -7.32
CA GLY A 217 -8.79 -10.84 -8.66
C GLY A 217 -9.51 -11.72 -9.62
#